data_742dec4f55841078eb8a0a8858b80421
#
_entry.id   742dec4f55841078eb8a0a8858b80421
#
_cell.length_a   1.000
_cell.length_b   1.000
_cell.length_c   1.000
_cell.angle_alpha   90.00
_cell.angle_beta   90.00
_cell.angle_gamma   90.00
#
_symmetry.space_group_name_H-M   'P 1'
#
loop_
_entity.id
_entity.type
_entity.pdbx_description
1 polymer ?
#
loop_
_entity_poly.entity_id
_entity_poly.type
_entity_poly.pdbx_seq_one_letter_code
_entity_poly.pdbx_strand_id
1 'polypeptide(L)'
;MSDKVMQVQEEALAAIEQASNLEQLQQVKIQYLGKKGSIQALMSEMKALPSEEKPAFGQKVNVCKDTVAKVLESKEEVLKIAALAGKLEAEKIDVTLAGDTHKLGTTHPLVMIQQEIEDLFLSMGYKVAEGPEVEQDYYNFELANTPKDHPARDMQDTFYIDPNTLLRTHTTAMQMRELEKAKGQVPIKLICPGKVYRRDDDDATHSHQFMQCEGLVVGENITLADLKGTLEYMASTMFGQGRTVRFRPSYFPFTEPSVEVDVSCPFCNGKGCNVCKGSGWIEILGAGMVHPNVLRMNGFDPEKYSGFAFGVGLERVAMLKYGIDDIRNFYTNDVRFLKIFDRFD
;
A
#
# COMPACT_ATOMS: atom_id res chain seq x y z
N MET A 1 21.57 46.85 -70.39
CA MET A 1 21.80 45.58 -69.61
C MET A 1 21.95 45.78 -68.13
N SER A 2 22.60 46.85 -67.68
CA SER A 2 22.70 47.21 -66.25
C SER A 2 21.36 47.33 -65.54
N ASP A 3 20.35 47.99 -66.25
CA ASP A 3 18.99 48.18 -65.73
C ASP A 3 18.25 46.87 -65.50
N LYS A 4 18.52 45.83 -66.31
CA LYS A 4 17.89 44.51 -66.21
C LYS A 4 18.37 43.73 -64.94
N VAL A 5 19.66 43.94 -64.54
CA VAL A 5 20.17 43.33 -63.30
C VAL A 5 19.53 44.00 -62.08
N MET A 6 19.37 45.32 -62.10
CA MET A 6 18.70 46.07 -61.03
C MET A 6 17.22 45.69 -60.92
N GLN A 7 16.53 45.59 -62.05
CA GLN A 7 15.15 45.16 -62.06
C GLN A 7 14.93 43.78 -61.47
N VAL A 8 15.73 42.80 -61.86
CA VAL A 8 15.66 41.43 -61.30
C VAL A 8 16.01 41.42 -59.79
N GLN A 9 16.92 42.28 -59.38
CA GLN A 9 17.24 42.41 -57.94
C GLN A 9 16.06 42.99 -57.16
N GLU A 10 15.41 44.04 -57.64
CA GLU A 10 14.25 44.66 -57.00
C GLU A 10 13.06 43.70 -56.95
N GLU A 11 12.78 42.97 -58.03
CA GLU A 11 11.75 41.94 -58.09
C GLU A 11 12.01 40.82 -57.06
N ALA A 12 13.26 40.32 -56.96
CA ALA A 12 13.64 39.31 -56.02
C ALA A 12 13.48 39.79 -54.59
N LEU A 13 13.93 41.01 -54.27
CA LEU A 13 13.82 41.58 -52.90
C LEU A 13 12.35 41.77 -52.51
N ALA A 14 11.52 42.28 -53.43
CA ALA A 14 10.08 42.44 -53.19
C ALA A 14 9.36 41.07 -52.97
N ALA A 15 9.76 40.02 -53.73
CA ALA A 15 9.22 38.67 -53.54
C ALA A 15 9.64 38.06 -52.22
N ILE A 16 10.89 38.29 -51.74
CA ILE A 16 11.36 37.87 -50.44
C ILE A 16 10.55 38.56 -49.32
N GLU A 17 10.31 39.86 -49.46
CA GLU A 17 9.57 40.64 -48.48
C GLU A 17 8.13 40.13 -48.31
N GLN A 18 7.47 39.81 -49.42
CA GLN A 18 6.10 39.30 -49.47
C GLN A 18 5.93 37.86 -48.97
N ALA A 19 7.01 37.09 -48.89
CA ALA A 19 6.95 35.71 -48.42
C ALA A 19 6.55 35.67 -46.91
N SER A 20 5.43 35.04 -46.61
CA SER A 20 4.85 34.94 -45.28
C SER A 20 5.19 33.61 -44.55
N ASN A 21 5.71 32.62 -45.27
CA ASN A 21 6.07 31.34 -44.72
C ASN A 21 7.32 30.75 -45.42
N LEU A 22 7.91 29.72 -44.82
CA LEU A 22 9.12 29.07 -45.31
C LEU A 22 8.95 28.42 -46.70
N GLU A 23 7.75 27.92 -47.02
CA GLU A 23 7.48 27.31 -48.33
C GLU A 23 7.50 28.35 -49.47
N GLN A 24 6.85 29.48 -49.23
CA GLN A 24 6.88 30.60 -50.20
C GLN A 24 8.29 31.13 -50.38
N LEU A 25 9.04 31.28 -49.26
CA LEU A 25 10.43 31.72 -49.32
C LEU A 25 11.31 30.73 -50.09
N GLN A 26 11.08 29.43 -49.96
CA GLN A 26 11.78 28.39 -50.69
C GLN A 26 11.43 28.45 -52.22
N GLN A 27 10.19 28.74 -52.57
CA GLN A 27 9.81 28.96 -53.96
C GLN A 27 10.51 30.18 -54.56
N VAL A 28 10.57 31.29 -53.83
CA VAL A 28 11.31 32.49 -54.23
C VAL A 28 12.81 32.18 -54.42
N LYS A 29 13.41 31.40 -53.54
CA LYS A 29 14.80 30.95 -53.63
C LYS A 29 15.05 30.15 -54.92
N ILE A 30 14.14 29.23 -55.25
CA ILE A 30 14.24 28.45 -56.49
C ILE A 30 14.06 29.32 -57.72
N GLN A 31 13.10 30.27 -57.70
CA GLN A 31 12.78 31.15 -58.82
C GLN A 31 13.94 32.07 -59.18
N TYR A 32 14.64 32.64 -58.19
CA TYR A 32 15.70 33.62 -58.47
C TYR A 32 17.10 33.03 -58.38
N LEU A 33 17.42 32.17 -57.44
CA LEU A 33 18.74 31.60 -57.22
C LEU A 33 18.91 30.16 -57.69
N GLY A 34 17.82 29.49 -58.11
CA GLY A 34 17.85 28.13 -58.58
C GLY A 34 18.67 27.97 -59.90
N LYS A 35 19.00 26.69 -60.28
CA LYS A 35 19.75 26.40 -61.51
C LYS A 35 19.15 26.96 -62.81
N LYS A 36 17.85 27.19 -62.84
CA LYS A 36 17.11 27.82 -63.94
C LYS A 36 16.54 29.16 -63.53
N GLY A 37 16.97 29.75 -62.42
CA GLY A 37 16.44 31.00 -61.87
C GLY A 37 16.87 32.24 -62.67
N SER A 38 16.14 33.36 -62.44
CA SER A 38 16.31 34.61 -63.18
C SER A 38 17.73 35.17 -63.09
N ILE A 39 18.42 35.02 -61.94
CA ILE A 39 19.82 35.49 -61.80
C ILE A 39 20.78 34.61 -62.58
N GLN A 40 20.51 33.29 -62.64
CA GLN A 40 21.34 32.37 -63.46
C GLN A 40 21.11 32.60 -64.94
N ALA A 41 19.94 33.00 -65.39
CA ALA A 41 19.65 33.38 -66.78
C ALA A 41 20.47 34.62 -67.20
N LEU A 42 20.60 35.63 -66.29
CA LEU A 42 21.45 36.79 -66.54
C LEU A 42 22.94 36.40 -66.76
N MET A 43 23.45 35.41 -66.02
CA MET A 43 24.81 34.88 -66.25
C MET A 43 24.94 34.23 -67.64
N SER A 44 23.87 33.60 -68.12
CA SER A 44 23.90 33.00 -69.47
C SER A 44 23.89 34.05 -70.58
N GLU A 45 23.16 35.14 -70.39
CA GLU A 45 23.12 36.32 -71.34
C GLU A 45 24.49 37.02 -71.42
N MET A 46 25.32 36.95 -70.37
CA MET A 46 26.73 37.45 -70.37
C MET A 46 27.57 36.88 -71.49
N LYS A 47 27.27 35.66 -72.00
CA LYS A 47 28.00 35.04 -73.11
C LYS A 47 27.89 35.83 -74.42
N ALA A 48 26.80 36.54 -74.61
CA ALA A 48 26.51 37.32 -75.82
C ALA A 48 27.13 38.73 -75.78
N LEU A 49 27.77 39.16 -74.74
CA LEU A 49 28.37 40.49 -74.59
C LEU A 49 29.78 40.56 -75.15
N PRO A 50 30.25 41.77 -75.60
CA PRO A 50 31.61 42.05 -75.97
C PRO A 50 32.61 41.73 -74.85
N SER A 51 33.83 41.29 -75.20
CA SER A 51 34.82 40.85 -74.23
C SER A 51 35.17 41.90 -73.17
N GLU A 52 35.14 43.14 -73.45
CA GLU A 52 35.44 44.31 -72.62
C GLU A 52 34.38 44.56 -71.53
N GLU A 53 33.11 44.24 -71.77
CA GLU A 53 32.01 44.45 -70.82
C GLU A 53 31.70 43.30 -69.93
N LYS A 54 32.20 42.10 -70.28
CA LYS A 54 31.93 40.84 -69.49
C LYS A 54 32.35 40.93 -68.00
N PRO A 55 33.55 41.45 -67.67
CA PRO A 55 33.99 41.50 -66.26
C PRO A 55 33.11 42.39 -65.42
N ALA A 56 32.76 43.59 -65.94
CA ALA A 56 31.95 44.56 -65.22
C ALA A 56 30.49 44.08 -65.03
N PHE A 57 29.92 43.40 -66.01
CA PHE A 57 28.58 42.82 -65.93
C PHE A 57 28.56 41.62 -64.97
N GLY A 58 29.56 40.72 -65.02
CA GLY A 58 29.70 39.58 -64.14
C GLY A 58 29.81 40.00 -62.64
N GLN A 59 30.56 41.09 -62.41
CA GLN A 59 30.69 41.64 -61.05
C GLN A 59 29.34 42.16 -60.53
N LYS A 60 28.55 42.86 -61.36
CA LYS A 60 27.19 43.31 -60.96
C LYS A 60 26.21 42.20 -60.68
N VAL A 61 26.23 41.10 -61.48
CA VAL A 61 25.38 39.93 -61.28
C VAL A 61 25.78 39.20 -59.98
N ASN A 62 27.09 39.10 -59.69
CA ASN A 62 27.57 38.48 -58.44
C ASN A 62 27.11 39.32 -57.19
N VAL A 63 27.25 40.63 -57.25
CA VAL A 63 26.75 41.53 -56.17
C VAL A 63 25.26 41.37 -55.99
N CYS A 64 24.47 41.34 -57.08
CA CYS A 64 23.03 41.10 -57.04
C CYS A 64 22.73 39.73 -56.37
N LYS A 65 23.43 38.66 -56.79
CA LYS A 65 23.26 37.33 -56.20
C LYS A 65 23.55 37.32 -54.71
N ASP A 66 24.67 37.91 -54.29
CA ASP A 66 25.09 37.94 -52.88
C ASP A 66 24.14 38.77 -52.04
N THR A 67 23.60 39.87 -52.57
CA THR A 67 22.62 40.71 -51.89
C THR A 67 21.31 39.95 -51.69
N VAL A 68 20.77 39.31 -52.75
CA VAL A 68 19.55 38.50 -52.68
C VAL A 68 19.72 37.30 -51.73
N ALA A 69 20.90 36.65 -51.78
CA ALA A 69 21.16 35.50 -50.89
C ALA A 69 21.19 35.91 -49.41
N LYS A 70 21.83 37.03 -49.06
CA LYS A 70 21.88 37.55 -47.69
C LYS A 70 20.48 37.94 -47.16
N VAL A 71 19.69 38.64 -47.95
CA VAL A 71 18.32 39.04 -47.55
C VAL A 71 17.42 37.83 -47.38
N LEU A 72 17.61 36.82 -48.25
CA LEU A 72 16.86 35.56 -48.18
C LEU A 72 17.19 34.78 -46.91
N GLU A 73 18.49 34.71 -46.55
CA GLU A 73 18.93 34.03 -45.31
C GLU A 73 18.38 34.75 -44.08
N SER A 74 18.46 36.08 -44.01
CA SER A 74 17.89 36.87 -42.91
C SER A 74 16.37 36.67 -42.79
N LYS A 75 15.64 36.63 -43.89
CA LYS A 75 14.19 36.36 -43.87
C LYS A 75 13.88 34.95 -43.44
N GLU A 76 14.69 33.98 -43.87
CA GLU A 76 14.53 32.58 -43.43
C GLU A 76 14.66 32.43 -41.94
N GLU A 77 15.65 33.09 -41.30
CA GLU A 77 15.79 33.11 -39.84
C GLU A 77 14.57 33.72 -39.14
N VAL A 78 14.09 34.85 -39.60
CA VAL A 78 12.91 35.50 -39.04
C VAL A 78 11.66 34.60 -39.13
N LEU A 79 11.45 33.94 -40.27
CA LEU A 79 10.32 33.03 -40.43
C LEU A 79 10.46 31.75 -39.60
N LYS A 80 11.68 31.22 -39.39
CA LYS A 80 11.94 30.09 -38.49
C LYS A 80 11.62 30.45 -37.05
N ILE A 81 12.05 31.62 -36.59
CA ILE A 81 11.78 32.09 -35.24
C ILE A 81 10.27 32.28 -35.02
N ALA A 82 9.59 32.91 -36.01
CA ALA A 82 8.15 33.10 -35.95
C ALA A 82 7.37 31.77 -35.93
N ALA A 83 7.77 30.81 -36.77
CA ALA A 83 7.17 29.48 -36.78
C ALA A 83 7.39 28.73 -35.47
N LEU A 84 8.59 28.83 -34.89
CA LEU A 84 8.90 28.24 -33.58
C LEU A 84 8.06 28.89 -32.47
N ALA A 85 7.98 30.22 -32.44
CA ALA A 85 7.18 30.94 -31.47
C ALA A 85 5.70 30.54 -31.53
N GLY A 86 5.14 30.42 -32.73
CA GLY A 86 3.76 29.95 -32.95
C GLY A 86 3.56 28.50 -32.44
N LYS A 87 4.52 27.65 -32.69
CA LYS A 87 4.49 26.28 -32.18
C LYS A 87 4.55 26.22 -30.64
N LEU A 88 5.45 26.97 -30.05
CA LEU A 88 5.60 27.03 -28.57
C LEU A 88 4.33 27.59 -27.91
N GLU A 89 3.69 28.59 -28.51
CA GLU A 89 2.44 29.12 -27.93
C GLU A 89 1.29 28.12 -28.08
N ALA A 90 1.22 27.38 -29.19
CA ALA A 90 0.21 26.34 -29.41
C ALA A 90 0.40 25.11 -28.49
N GLU A 91 1.65 24.80 -28.10
CA GLU A 91 2.01 23.70 -27.21
C GLU A 91 2.01 24.13 -25.72
N LYS A 92 1.71 25.39 -25.42
CA LYS A 92 1.67 25.90 -24.06
C LYS A 92 0.57 25.21 -23.24
N ILE A 93 0.98 24.63 -22.13
CA ILE A 93 0.08 24.00 -21.16
C ILE A 93 0.05 24.82 -19.87
N ASP A 94 -1.10 24.85 -19.23
CA ASP A 94 -1.24 25.45 -17.91
C ASP A 94 -0.70 24.49 -16.84
N VAL A 95 0.52 24.75 -16.40
CA VAL A 95 1.19 23.98 -15.35
C VAL A 95 0.64 24.24 -13.94
N THR A 96 -0.27 25.21 -13.79
CA THR A 96 -0.92 25.50 -12.49
C THR A 96 -2.14 24.62 -12.26
N LEU A 97 -2.65 23.96 -13.29
CA LEU A 97 -3.70 22.96 -13.15
C LEU A 97 -3.16 21.80 -12.31
N ALA A 98 -3.92 21.44 -11.26
CA ALA A 98 -3.59 20.29 -10.43
C ALA A 98 -3.64 19.03 -11.31
N GLY A 99 -2.55 18.26 -11.31
CA GLY A 99 -2.52 16.93 -11.94
C GLY A 99 -3.44 15.96 -11.19
N ASP A 100 -3.78 14.84 -11.82
CA ASP A 100 -4.44 13.73 -11.15
C ASP A 100 -3.50 13.18 -10.06
N THR A 101 -3.81 13.51 -8.81
CA THR A 101 -3.12 12.91 -7.67
C THR A 101 -3.70 11.53 -7.43
N HIS A 102 -2.88 10.49 -7.58
CA HIS A 102 -3.24 9.17 -7.09
C HIS A 102 -3.45 9.26 -5.58
N LYS A 103 -4.67 9.00 -5.13
CA LYS A 103 -4.94 8.87 -3.70
C LYS A 103 -4.26 7.59 -3.22
N LEU A 104 -3.37 7.71 -2.26
CA LEU A 104 -2.82 6.55 -1.56
C LEU A 104 -3.98 5.87 -0.81
N GLY A 105 -4.01 4.53 -0.87
CA GLY A 105 -4.92 3.74 -0.05
C GLY A 105 -4.46 3.78 1.41
N THR A 106 -5.36 3.44 2.32
CA THR A 106 -5.05 3.28 3.74
C THR A 106 -4.99 1.81 4.11
N THR A 107 -4.24 1.50 5.17
CA THR A 107 -4.24 0.16 5.75
C THR A 107 -5.52 -0.06 6.54
N HIS A 108 -6.13 -1.24 6.38
CA HIS A 108 -7.34 -1.60 7.12
C HIS A 108 -7.05 -1.63 8.64
N PRO A 109 -7.93 -1.09 9.51
CA PRO A 109 -7.68 -0.98 10.96
C PRO A 109 -7.36 -2.31 11.64
N LEU A 110 -7.95 -3.43 11.21
CA LEU A 110 -7.60 -4.76 11.75
C LEU A 110 -6.17 -5.18 11.39
N VAL A 111 -5.72 -4.86 10.18
CA VAL A 111 -4.34 -5.15 9.76
C VAL A 111 -3.35 -4.29 10.55
N MET A 112 -3.69 -3.02 10.85
CA MET A 112 -2.87 -2.17 11.71
C MET A 112 -2.74 -2.76 13.12
N ILE A 113 -3.83 -3.22 13.72
CA ILE A 113 -3.81 -3.86 15.04
C ILE A 113 -3.02 -5.17 14.99
N GLN A 114 -3.18 -5.97 13.94
CA GLN A 114 -2.40 -7.21 13.77
C GLN A 114 -0.91 -6.90 13.72
N GLN A 115 -0.49 -5.95 12.91
CA GLN A 115 0.92 -5.54 12.79
C GLN A 115 1.49 -5.04 14.14
N GLU A 116 0.74 -4.20 14.86
CA GLU A 116 1.17 -3.75 16.19
C GLU A 116 1.35 -4.90 17.19
N ILE A 117 0.44 -5.89 17.19
CA ILE A 117 0.54 -7.07 18.04
C ILE A 117 1.73 -7.94 17.61
N GLU A 118 1.92 -8.16 16.31
CA GLU A 118 3.06 -8.91 15.77
C GLU A 118 4.39 -8.25 16.16
N ASP A 119 4.54 -6.96 15.93
CA ASP A 119 5.75 -6.21 16.27
C ASP A 119 6.05 -6.27 17.76
N LEU A 120 5.03 -6.15 18.61
CA LEU A 120 5.14 -6.26 20.04
C LEU A 120 5.72 -7.63 20.44
N PHE A 121 5.10 -8.73 19.98
CA PHE A 121 5.53 -10.08 20.38
C PHE A 121 6.84 -10.50 19.71
N LEU A 122 7.10 -10.07 18.47
CA LEU A 122 8.41 -10.26 17.82
C LEU A 122 9.54 -9.62 18.65
N SER A 123 9.30 -8.41 19.20
CA SER A 123 10.27 -7.74 20.08
C SER A 123 10.55 -8.51 21.38
N MET A 124 9.60 -9.35 21.82
CA MET A 124 9.72 -10.24 22.99
C MET A 124 10.30 -11.62 22.64
N GLY A 125 10.71 -11.84 21.38
CA GLY A 125 11.30 -13.09 20.89
C GLY A 125 10.29 -14.19 20.55
N TYR A 126 9.03 -13.84 20.30
CA TYR A 126 8.05 -14.77 19.75
C TYR A 126 8.23 -14.94 18.25
N LYS A 127 7.74 -16.04 17.70
CA LYS A 127 7.62 -16.29 16.25
C LYS A 127 6.17 -16.12 15.84
N VAL A 128 5.94 -15.60 14.66
CA VAL A 128 4.62 -15.62 14.02
C VAL A 128 4.45 -16.96 13.33
N ALA A 129 3.35 -17.67 13.61
CA ALA A 129 3.02 -18.94 13.02
C ALA A 129 1.66 -18.82 12.28
N GLU A 130 1.66 -19.22 11.02
CA GLU A 130 0.48 -19.19 10.15
C GLU A 130 0.04 -20.61 9.79
N GLY A 131 -1.25 -20.79 9.54
CA GLY A 131 -1.82 -22.08 9.18
C GLY A 131 -3.14 -21.98 8.43
N PRO A 132 -3.69 -23.12 8.00
CA PRO A 132 -4.88 -23.18 7.17
C PRO A 132 -6.13 -22.70 7.94
N GLU A 133 -7.04 -22.04 7.24
CA GLU A 133 -8.36 -21.68 7.77
C GLU A 133 -9.32 -22.88 7.74
N VAL A 134 -9.20 -23.75 6.72
CA VAL A 134 -9.86 -25.05 6.66
C VAL A 134 -9.00 -26.05 7.42
N GLU A 135 -9.48 -26.53 8.54
CA GLU A 135 -8.69 -27.28 9.50
C GLU A 135 -9.29 -28.66 9.79
N GLN A 136 -8.46 -29.57 10.26
CA GLN A 136 -8.89 -30.86 10.76
C GLN A 136 -9.42 -30.75 12.19
N ASP A 137 -10.50 -31.42 12.49
CA ASP A 137 -11.09 -31.54 13.82
C ASP A 137 -10.06 -31.98 14.88
N TYR A 138 -9.14 -32.85 14.48
CA TYR A 138 -8.04 -33.33 15.30
C TYR A 138 -7.17 -32.18 15.87
N TYR A 139 -6.74 -31.25 15.04
CA TYR A 139 -5.92 -30.09 15.48
C TYR A 139 -6.76 -29.03 16.17
N ASN A 140 -8.00 -28.82 15.69
CA ASN A 140 -8.85 -27.76 16.24
C ASN A 140 -9.36 -28.11 17.65
N PHE A 141 -9.64 -29.39 17.92
CA PHE A 141 -10.28 -29.82 19.16
C PHE A 141 -9.55 -30.94 19.90
N GLU A 142 -9.26 -32.08 19.25
CA GLU A 142 -8.78 -33.25 19.97
C GLU A 142 -7.44 -33.02 20.66
N LEU A 143 -6.42 -32.52 19.94
CA LEU A 143 -5.11 -32.18 20.50
C LEU A 143 -5.16 -31.03 21.51
N ALA A 144 -6.21 -30.20 21.46
CA ALA A 144 -6.49 -29.13 22.42
C ALA A 144 -7.33 -29.63 23.62
N ASN A 145 -7.26 -30.92 23.97
CA ASN A 145 -7.96 -31.53 25.10
C ASN A 145 -9.50 -31.40 25.04
N THR A 146 -10.07 -31.34 23.82
CA THR A 146 -11.50 -31.28 23.59
C THR A 146 -11.95 -32.47 22.73
N PRO A 147 -12.14 -33.67 23.30
CA PRO A 147 -12.56 -34.87 22.55
C PRO A 147 -13.99 -34.75 22.01
N LYS A 148 -14.38 -35.65 21.11
CA LYS A 148 -15.66 -35.58 20.37
C LYS A 148 -16.92 -35.55 21.24
N ASP A 149 -16.86 -36.16 22.41
CA ASP A 149 -17.93 -36.24 23.42
C ASP A 149 -17.80 -35.18 24.54
N HIS A 150 -16.88 -34.24 24.41
CA HIS A 150 -16.66 -33.23 25.45
C HIS A 150 -17.77 -32.15 25.40
N PRO A 151 -18.45 -31.87 26.53
CA PRO A 151 -19.57 -30.90 26.56
C PRO A 151 -19.20 -29.49 26.10
N ALA A 152 -17.96 -29.05 26.30
CA ALA A 152 -17.50 -27.74 25.84
C ALA A 152 -17.48 -27.59 24.31
N ARG A 153 -17.54 -28.69 23.56
CA ARG A 153 -17.63 -28.69 22.09
C ARG A 153 -18.97 -28.20 21.57
N ASP A 154 -20.07 -28.57 22.27
CA ASP A 154 -21.42 -28.17 21.93
C ASP A 154 -21.63 -26.66 22.08
N MET A 155 -20.80 -25.99 22.87
CA MET A 155 -20.83 -24.54 23.08
C MET A 155 -20.17 -23.74 21.93
N GLN A 156 -19.54 -24.44 21.01
CA GLN A 156 -18.85 -23.84 19.87
C GLN A 156 -19.65 -24.09 18.61
N ASP A 157 -20.42 -23.12 18.19
CA ASP A 157 -21.12 -23.15 16.90
C ASP A 157 -20.10 -23.17 15.75
N THR A 158 -19.81 -24.37 15.28
CA THR A 158 -18.73 -24.64 14.33
C THR A 158 -19.27 -24.89 12.92
N PHE A 159 -18.61 -24.32 11.92
CA PHE A 159 -18.87 -24.63 10.51
C PHE A 159 -18.09 -25.87 10.10
N TYR A 160 -18.76 -27.03 10.06
CA TYR A 160 -18.20 -28.27 9.55
C TYR A 160 -18.40 -28.36 8.03
N ILE A 161 -17.35 -28.77 7.31
CA ILE A 161 -17.38 -29.12 5.89
C ILE A 161 -17.73 -30.59 5.74
N ASP A 162 -17.12 -31.44 6.56
CA ASP A 162 -17.37 -32.84 6.74
C ASP A 162 -17.13 -33.24 8.21
N PRO A 163 -17.39 -34.49 8.65
CA PRO A 163 -17.23 -34.90 10.06
C PRO A 163 -15.85 -34.68 10.67
N ASN A 164 -14.80 -34.50 9.86
CA ASN A 164 -13.40 -34.34 10.31
C ASN A 164 -12.77 -33.05 9.83
N THR A 165 -13.46 -32.23 9.04
CA THR A 165 -12.93 -31.00 8.45
C THR A 165 -13.89 -29.85 8.73
N LEU A 166 -13.34 -28.71 9.19
CA LEU A 166 -14.10 -27.56 9.64
C LEU A 166 -13.41 -26.24 9.27
N LEU A 167 -14.12 -25.15 9.39
CA LEU A 167 -13.50 -23.81 9.46
C LEU A 167 -13.04 -23.59 10.91
N ARG A 168 -11.75 -23.27 11.11
CA ARG A 168 -11.18 -23.17 12.46
C ARG A 168 -11.94 -22.16 13.32
N THR A 169 -12.26 -22.54 14.55
CA THR A 169 -13.02 -21.74 15.52
C THR A 169 -12.13 -20.83 16.37
N HIS A 170 -10.83 -21.09 16.38
CA HIS A 170 -9.76 -20.37 17.05
C HIS A 170 -8.43 -20.71 16.37
N THR A 171 -7.39 -19.93 16.66
CA THR A 171 -6.08 -20.17 16.08
C THR A 171 -5.25 -21.19 16.88
N THR A 172 -5.81 -21.79 17.93
CA THR A 172 -5.20 -22.86 18.74
C THR A 172 -4.73 -24.06 17.91
N ALA A 173 -5.47 -24.39 16.82
CA ALA A 173 -5.07 -25.45 15.90
C ALA A 173 -3.63 -25.27 15.38
N MET A 174 -3.22 -24.01 15.15
CA MET A 174 -1.87 -23.70 14.71
C MET A 174 -0.83 -23.92 15.84
N GLN A 175 -1.21 -23.63 17.10
CA GLN A 175 -0.38 -23.95 18.25
C GLN A 175 -0.11 -25.46 18.33
N MET A 176 -1.14 -26.29 18.14
CA MET A 176 -1.02 -27.76 18.14
C MET A 176 -0.08 -28.25 17.04
N ARG A 177 -0.19 -27.69 15.83
CA ARG A 177 0.72 -28.01 14.72
C ARG A 177 2.18 -27.64 15.02
N GLU A 178 2.41 -26.51 15.65
CA GLU A 178 3.77 -26.10 16.02
C GLU A 178 4.34 -26.92 17.19
N LEU A 179 3.50 -27.32 18.14
CA LEU A 179 3.92 -28.26 19.21
C LEU A 179 4.32 -29.62 18.62
N GLU A 180 3.53 -30.17 17.70
CA GLU A 180 3.84 -31.43 17.00
C GLU A 180 5.15 -31.33 16.21
N LYS A 181 5.38 -30.21 15.48
CA LYS A 181 6.62 -29.98 14.75
C LYS A 181 7.84 -29.85 15.66
N ALA A 182 7.66 -29.30 16.85
CA ALA A 182 8.74 -29.11 17.83
C ALA A 182 9.26 -30.41 18.44
N LYS A 183 8.45 -31.50 18.41
CA LYS A 183 8.85 -32.84 18.87
C LYS A 183 9.51 -32.84 20.28
N GLY A 184 8.90 -32.11 21.19
CA GLY A 184 9.41 -31.99 22.58
C GLY A 184 10.56 -30.98 22.75
N GLN A 185 10.97 -30.27 21.74
CA GLN A 185 12.03 -29.26 21.86
C GLN A 185 11.47 -27.94 22.41
N VAL A 186 12.15 -27.35 23.37
CA VAL A 186 11.84 -26.07 24.01
C VAL A 186 13.07 -25.14 23.96
N PRO A 187 12.94 -23.82 24.13
CA PRO A 187 11.70 -23.09 24.40
C PRO A 187 10.83 -22.87 23.13
N ILE A 188 9.54 -22.85 23.35
CA ILE A 188 8.56 -22.45 22.33
C ILE A 188 7.97 -21.11 22.74
N LYS A 189 8.00 -20.11 21.85
CA LYS A 189 7.32 -18.83 21.99
C LYS A 189 6.76 -18.47 20.64
N LEU A 190 5.45 -18.45 20.50
CA LEU A 190 4.81 -18.14 19.23
C LEU A 190 3.51 -17.37 19.43
N ILE A 191 3.11 -16.65 18.40
CA ILE A 191 1.79 -16.07 18.20
C ILE A 191 1.19 -16.58 16.89
N CYS A 192 -0.12 -16.74 16.87
CA CYS A 192 -0.88 -17.24 15.72
C CYS A 192 -1.99 -16.25 15.39
N PRO A 193 -1.73 -15.19 14.59
CA PRO A 193 -2.77 -14.32 14.10
C PRO A 193 -3.51 -14.98 12.95
N GLY A 194 -4.81 -14.71 12.82
CA GLY A 194 -5.58 -15.20 11.69
C GLY A 194 -7.09 -15.12 11.86
N LYS A 195 -7.79 -15.35 10.75
CA LYS A 195 -9.24 -15.40 10.71
C LYS A 195 -9.74 -16.70 11.36
N VAL A 196 -10.86 -16.58 12.04
CA VAL A 196 -11.58 -17.68 12.70
C VAL A 196 -13.07 -17.53 12.43
N TYR A 197 -13.81 -18.62 12.60
CA TYR A 197 -15.19 -18.72 12.15
C TYR A 197 -16.05 -19.39 13.22
N ARG A 198 -17.20 -18.79 13.53
CA ARG A 198 -18.22 -19.35 14.44
C ARG A 198 -19.60 -19.11 13.88
N ARG A 199 -20.53 -19.99 14.16
CA ARG A 199 -21.92 -19.87 13.69
C ARG A 199 -22.74 -18.88 14.52
N ASP A 200 -22.11 -17.80 14.96
CA ASP A 200 -22.78 -16.71 15.68
C ASP A 200 -23.62 -15.86 14.72
N ASP A 201 -24.71 -15.31 15.22
CA ASP A 201 -25.46 -14.28 14.51
C ASP A 201 -24.70 -12.96 14.52
N ASP A 202 -24.70 -12.25 13.38
CA ASP A 202 -24.03 -10.97 13.25
C ASP A 202 -24.79 -9.87 14.01
N ASP A 203 -24.18 -9.32 15.05
CA ASP A 203 -24.68 -8.16 15.79
C ASP A 203 -23.59 -7.07 15.94
N ALA A 204 -23.78 -6.10 16.83
CA ALA A 204 -22.80 -5.04 17.06
C ALA A 204 -21.50 -5.54 17.73
N THR A 205 -21.51 -6.74 18.31
CA THR A 205 -20.42 -7.29 19.14
C THR A 205 -19.94 -8.67 18.71
N HIS A 206 -20.74 -9.37 17.88
CA HIS A 206 -20.43 -10.69 17.35
C HIS A 206 -20.47 -10.70 15.82
N SER A 207 -19.63 -11.54 15.23
CA SER A 207 -19.61 -11.81 13.79
C SER A 207 -19.26 -13.27 13.54
N HIS A 208 -19.89 -13.87 12.54
CA HIS A 208 -19.60 -15.23 12.12
C HIS A 208 -18.15 -15.44 11.64
N GLN A 209 -17.47 -14.34 11.29
CA GLN A 209 -16.06 -14.28 10.94
C GLN A 209 -15.40 -13.17 11.74
N PHE A 210 -14.26 -13.44 12.37
CA PHE A 210 -13.46 -12.44 13.06
C PHE A 210 -11.98 -12.81 13.03
N MET A 211 -11.12 -11.93 13.50
CA MET A 211 -9.68 -12.17 13.59
C MET A 211 -9.27 -12.38 15.04
N GLN A 212 -8.43 -13.37 15.25
CA GLN A 212 -7.88 -13.70 16.56
C GLN A 212 -6.37 -13.77 16.48
N CYS A 213 -5.69 -13.37 17.54
CA CYS A 213 -4.28 -13.65 17.75
C CYS A 213 -4.12 -14.42 19.03
N GLU A 214 -3.67 -15.65 18.96
CA GLU A 214 -3.33 -16.45 20.13
C GLU A 214 -1.83 -16.54 20.32
N GLY A 215 -1.40 -16.56 21.58
CA GLY A 215 -0.02 -16.75 21.96
C GLY A 215 0.18 -18.02 22.77
N LEU A 216 1.34 -18.67 22.59
CA LEU A 216 1.76 -19.85 23.31
C LEU A 216 3.21 -19.73 23.74
N VAL A 217 3.47 -20.05 25.00
CA VAL A 217 4.82 -20.24 25.52
C VAL A 217 4.91 -21.61 26.20
N VAL A 218 5.91 -22.41 25.85
CA VAL A 218 6.22 -23.68 26.51
C VAL A 218 7.72 -23.74 26.83
N GLY A 219 8.06 -24.10 28.04
CA GLY A 219 9.45 -24.21 28.50
C GLY A 219 9.56 -24.79 29.91
N GLU A 220 10.76 -24.76 30.46
CA GLU A 220 10.99 -25.13 31.83
C GLU A 220 10.59 -23.99 32.79
N ASN A 221 9.89 -24.31 33.88
CA ASN A 221 9.53 -23.35 34.95
C ASN A 221 8.69 -22.13 34.48
N ILE A 222 7.89 -22.29 33.47
CA ILE A 222 6.96 -21.23 33.03
C ILE A 222 5.80 -21.16 34.05
N THR A 223 5.46 -19.93 34.48
CA THR A 223 4.51 -19.68 35.56
C THR A 223 3.35 -18.78 35.16
N LEU A 224 2.31 -18.75 35.98
CA LEU A 224 1.20 -17.81 35.85
C LEU A 224 1.66 -16.33 35.99
N ALA A 225 2.75 -16.09 36.73
CA ALA A 225 3.35 -14.77 36.85
C ALA A 225 3.97 -14.30 35.53
N ASP A 226 4.57 -15.20 34.75
CA ASP A 226 5.10 -14.90 33.43
C ASP A 226 3.97 -14.53 32.44
N LEU A 227 2.85 -15.27 32.50
CA LEU A 227 1.65 -14.92 31.76
C LEU A 227 1.17 -13.52 32.13
N LYS A 228 1.05 -13.23 33.40
CA LYS A 228 0.58 -11.93 33.90
C LYS A 228 1.48 -10.80 33.43
N GLY A 229 2.79 -10.92 33.57
CA GLY A 229 3.77 -9.93 33.11
C GLY A 229 3.70 -9.68 31.61
N THR A 230 3.54 -10.75 30.82
CA THR A 230 3.36 -10.68 29.36
C THR A 230 2.11 -9.88 29.00
N LEU A 231 0.98 -10.16 29.65
CA LEU A 231 -0.29 -9.49 29.36
C LEU A 231 -0.34 -8.05 29.89
N GLU A 232 0.32 -7.75 31.01
CA GLU A 232 0.50 -6.36 31.49
C GLU A 232 1.31 -5.52 30.50
N TYR A 233 2.36 -6.09 29.94
CA TYR A 233 3.15 -5.42 28.90
C TYR A 233 2.33 -5.19 27.64
N MET A 234 1.60 -6.19 27.17
CA MET A 234 0.68 -6.05 26.03
C MET A 234 -0.38 -4.96 26.30
N ALA A 235 -1.03 -4.99 27.46
CA ALA A 235 -2.07 -4.02 27.80
C ALA A 235 -1.55 -2.58 27.85
N SER A 236 -0.35 -2.37 28.42
CA SER A 236 0.26 -1.04 28.49
C SER A 236 0.71 -0.52 27.12
N THR A 237 1.15 -1.40 26.23
CA THR A 237 1.55 -1.03 24.86
C THR A 237 0.33 -0.71 23.99
N MET A 238 -0.70 -1.54 24.03
CA MET A 238 -1.89 -1.38 23.17
C MET A 238 -2.84 -0.26 23.64
N PHE A 239 -2.98 -0.06 24.96
CA PHE A 239 -3.97 0.86 25.53
C PHE A 239 -3.37 2.03 26.33
N GLY A 240 -2.05 2.18 26.31
CA GLY A 240 -1.31 3.26 26.95
C GLY A 240 -0.75 2.88 28.35
N GLN A 241 0.27 3.63 28.75
CA GLN A 241 1.01 3.42 29.99
C GLN A 241 0.10 3.46 31.23
N GLY A 242 0.45 2.66 32.24
CA GLY A 242 -0.27 2.59 33.50
C GLY A 242 -1.52 1.72 33.48
N ARG A 243 -1.74 0.95 32.43
CA ARG A 243 -2.80 -0.07 32.39
C ARG A 243 -2.42 -1.25 33.27
N THR A 244 -3.39 -1.70 34.04
CA THR A 244 -3.27 -2.90 34.88
C THR A 244 -4.18 -3.98 34.37
N VAL A 245 -3.79 -5.24 34.54
CA VAL A 245 -4.63 -6.40 34.24
C VAL A 245 -5.16 -7.04 35.51
N ARG A 246 -6.35 -7.60 35.40
CA ARG A 246 -7.01 -8.37 36.47
C ARG A 246 -7.39 -9.73 35.91
N PHE A 247 -7.03 -10.80 36.62
CA PHE A 247 -7.44 -12.16 36.31
C PHE A 247 -8.71 -12.51 37.06
N ARG A 248 -9.68 -13.06 36.34
CA ARG A 248 -10.87 -13.68 36.90
C ARG A 248 -10.84 -15.18 36.58
N PRO A 249 -11.16 -16.08 37.52
CA PRO A 249 -11.25 -17.51 37.22
C PRO A 249 -12.23 -17.81 36.09
N SER A 250 -11.83 -18.71 35.17
CA SER A 250 -12.65 -19.17 34.07
C SER A 250 -12.37 -20.64 33.80
N TYR A 251 -12.97 -21.22 32.77
CA TYR A 251 -12.75 -22.59 32.35
C TYR A 251 -12.56 -22.66 30.83
N PHE A 252 -11.44 -23.24 30.42
CA PHE A 252 -11.20 -23.66 29.05
C PHE A 252 -10.59 -25.07 29.07
N PRO A 253 -11.00 -25.98 28.14
CA PRO A 253 -10.52 -27.37 28.20
C PRO A 253 -9.01 -27.53 27.97
N PHE A 254 -8.39 -26.57 27.31
CA PHE A 254 -6.97 -26.58 26.95
C PHE A 254 -6.06 -25.84 27.95
N THR A 255 -6.61 -25.22 29.00
CA THR A 255 -5.83 -24.53 30.05
C THR A 255 -6.29 -24.88 31.46
N GLU A 256 -5.35 -24.96 32.42
CA GLU A 256 -5.60 -25.15 33.85
C GLU A 256 -4.42 -24.61 34.70
N PRO A 257 -4.62 -23.56 35.52
CA PRO A 257 -5.85 -22.76 35.67
C PRO A 257 -6.15 -21.90 34.42
N SER A 258 -7.45 -21.68 34.20
CA SER A 258 -7.96 -20.78 33.15
C SER A 258 -8.38 -19.46 33.78
N VAL A 259 -8.17 -18.37 33.04
CA VAL A 259 -8.55 -17.02 33.47
C VAL A 259 -9.14 -16.20 32.32
N GLU A 260 -10.13 -15.40 32.63
CA GLU A 260 -10.50 -14.25 31.83
C GLU A 260 -9.69 -13.05 32.27
N VAL A 261 -9.28 -12.23 31.32
CA VAL A 261 -8.37 -11.11 31.56
C VAL A 261 -9.06 -9.80 31.27
N ASP A 262 -9.21 -9.00 32.31
CA ASP A 262 -9.73 -7.64 32.22
C ASP A 262 -8.57 -6.66 32.24
N VAL A 263 -8.70 -5.57 31.46
CA VAL A 263 -7.82 -4.40 31.51
C VAL A 263 -8.54 -3.23 32.20
N SER A 264 -7.80 -2.41 32.94
CA SER A 264 -8.34 -1.17 33.48
C SER A 264 -8.84 -0.28 32.34
N CYS A 265 -10.10 0.17 32.44
CA CYS A 265 -10.78 0.88 31.33
C CYS A 265 -9.96 2.07 30.81
N PRO A 266 -9.60 2.10 29.51
CA PRO A 266 -8.80 3.19 28.93
C PRO A 266 -9.54 4.52 28.87
N PHE A 267 -10.87 4.49 28.85
CA PHE A 267 -11.70 5.70 28.72
C PHE A 267 -11.87 6.46 30.05
N CYS A 268 -11.95 5.75 31.16
CA CYS A 268 -12.17 6.35 32.48
C CYS A 268 -11.05 6.14 33.47
N ASN A 269 -9.93 5.52 33.04
CA ASN A 269 -8.81 5.19 33.91
C ASN A 269 -9.21 4.41 35.18
N GLY A 270 -10.11 3.44 35.03
CA GLY A 270 -10.59 2.59 36.12
C GLY A 270 -11.65 3.21 37.04
N LYS A 271 -12.08 4.45 36.79
CA LYS A 271 -13.06 5.15 37.65
C LYS A 271 -14.51 4.70 37.45
N GLY A 272 -14.82 4.03 36.37
CA GLY A 272 -16.17 3.66 35.93
C GLY A 272 -16.77 4.68 34.96
N CYS A 273 -17.31 4.18 33.83
CA CYS A 273 -17.99 4.96 32.81
C CYS A 273 -19.02 4.08 32.08
N ASN A 274 -19.75 4.66 31.11
CA ASN A 274 -20.75 3.92 30.34
C ASN A 274 -20.12 2.78 29.52
N VAL A 275 -18.89 2.94 29.00
CA VAL A 275 -18.20 1.92 28.21
C VAL A 275 -17.88 0.67 29.06
N CYS A 276 -17.39 0.86 30.27
CA CYS A 276 -17.12 -0.24 31.20
C CYS A 276 -18.34 -0.56 32.12
N LYS A 277 -19.51 0.00 31.85
CA LYS A 277 -20.76 -0.16 32.63
C LYS A 277 -20.54 0.08 34.14
N GLY A 278 -19.74 1.11 34.48
CA GLY A 278 -19.44 1.50 35.85
C GLY A 278 -18.39 0.65 36.57
N SER A 279 -17.93 -0.46 36.00
CA SER A 279 -17.02 -1.40 36.66
C SER A 279 -15.57 -0.92 36.77
N GLY A 280 -15.13 -0.01 35.89
CA GLY A 280 -13.74 0.40 35.72
C GLY A 280 -12.86 -0.62 34.98
N TRP A 281 -13.41 -1.77 34.57
CA TRP A 281 -12.69 -2.87 33.92
C TRP A 281 -13.38 -3.28 32.61
N ILE A 282 -12.60 -3.75 31.65
CA ILE A 282 -13.10 -4.25 30.37
C ILE A 282 -12.39 -5.59 30.08
N GLU A 283 -13.18 -6.63 29.86
CA GLU A 283 -12.70 -7.91 29.42
C GLU A 283 -12.14 -7.82 27.99
N ILE A 284 -10.94 -8.37 27.78
CA ILE A 284 -10.24 -8.31 26.49
C ILE A 284 -9.87 -9.68 25.92
N LEU A 285 -9.60 -10.68 26.78
CA LEU A 285 -9.13 -11.98 26.31
C LEU A 285 -9.29 -13.08 27.35
N GLY A 286 -9.22 -14.34 26.88
CA GLY A 286 -9.05 -15.53 27.70
C GLY A 286 -7.59 -16.01 27.72
N ALA A 287 -7.14 -16.56 28.83
CA ALA A 287 -5.78 -17.04 29.00
C ALA A 287 -5.71 -18.18 30.05
N GLY A 288 -4.54 -18.81 30.20
CA GLY A 288 -4.29 -19.77 31.25
C GLY A 288 -2.97 -20.52 31.11
N MET A 289 -2.67 -21.36 32.07
CA MET A 289 -1.56 -22.30 31.98
C MET A 289 -1.99 -23.45 31.03
N VAL A 290 -1.09 -23.88 30.18
CA VAL A 290 -1.38 -24.98 29.24
C VAL A 290 -1.71 -26.25 30.05
N HIS A 291 -2.87 -26.87 29.72
CA HIS A 291 -3.32 -28.07 30.41
C HIS A 291 -2.29 -29.21 30.25
N PRO A 292 -1.97 -29.98 31.30
CA PRO A 292 -1.01 -31.10 31.23
C PRO A 292 -1.31 -32.13 30.14
N ASN A 293 -2.59 -32.39 29.85
CA ASN A 293 -2.99 -33.29 28.78
C ASN A 293 -2.59 -32.74 27.39
N VAL A 294 -2.72 -31.43 27.15
CA VAL A 294 -2.28 -30.80 25.90
C VAL A 294 -0.78 -31.03 25.71
N LEU A 295 0.02 -30.79 26.74
CA LEU A 295 1.48 -31.05 26.67
C LEU A 295 1.75 -32.51 26.34
N ARG A 296 1.10 -33.44 27.06
CA ARG A 296 1.32 -34.89 26.90
C ARG A 296 0.92 -35.38 25.51
N MET A 297 -0.24 -34.95 24.99
CA MET A 297 -0.73 -35.34 23.66
C MET A 297 0.16 -34.82 22.55
N ASN A 298 0.84 -33.69 22.75
CA ASN A 298 1.77 -33.09 21.81
C ASN A 298 3.23 -33.49 22.04
N GLY A 299 3.51 -34.50 22.88
CA GLY A 299 4.84 -35.10 23.05
C GLY A 299 5.76 -34.35 24.04
N PHE A 300 5.21 -33.55 24.94
CA PHE A 300 5.93 -32.86 26.02
C PHE A 300 5.64 -33.52 27.35
N ASP A 301 6.67 -33.68 28.18
CA ASP A 301 6.55 -34.19 29.55
C ASP A 301 6.01 -33.06 30.45
N PRO A 302 4.78 -33.17 30.99
CA PRO A 302 4.21 -32.14 31.85
C PRO A 302 4.85 -32.03 33.24
N GLU A 303 5.64 -33.05 33.68
CA GLU A 303 6.40 -32.96 34.92
C GLU A 303 7.68 -32.11 34.77
N LYS A 304 8.14 -31.94 33.53
CA LYS A 304 9.34 -31.17 33.19
C LYS A 304 9.03 -29.83 32.61
N TYR A 305 7.99 -29.74 31.75
CA TYR A 305 7.64 -28.56 30.99
C TYR A 305 6.28 -28.01 31.42
N SER A 306 6.22 -26.69 31.47
CA SER A 306 4.98 -25.94 31.68
C SER A 306 4.85 -24.88 30.60
N GLY A 307 3.69 -24.29 30.51
CA GLY A 307 3.46 -23.23 29.51
C GLY A 307 2.23 -22.42 29.83
N PHE A 308 2.05 -21.33 29.10
CA PHE A 308 0.83 -20.55 29.12
C PHE A 308 0.35 -20.26 27.71
N ALA A 309 -0.95 -20.02 27.58
CA ALA A 309 -1.58 -19.58 26.35
C ALA A 309 -2.57 -18.43 26.62
N PHE A 310 -2.79 -17.61 25.62
CA PHE A 310 -3.79 -16.54 25.63
C PHE A 310 -4.36 -16.37 24.22
N GLY A 311 -5.58 -15.80 24.12
CA GLY A 311 -6.23 -15.54 22.83
C GLY A 311 -7.02 -14.25 22.85
N VAL A 312 -6.67 -13.28 21.99
CA VAL A 312 -7.28 -11.97 21.89
C VAL A 312 -7.95 -11.79 20.52
N GLY A 313 -9.19 -11.28 20.52
CA GLY A 313 -9.87 -10.85 19.29
C GLY A 313 -9.35 -9.49 18.83
N LEU A 314 -8.89 -9.39 17.58
CA LEU A 314 -8.31 -8.17 17.04
C LEU A 314 -9.36 -7.05 16.95
N GLU A 315 -10.60 -7.40 16.59
CA GLU A 315 -11.72 -6.47 16.56
C GLU A 315 -11.97 -5.83 17.93
N ARG A 316 -11.88 -6.65 19.00
CA ARG A 316 -12.07 -6.14 20.36
C ARG A 316 -11.03 -5.10 20.72
N VAL A 317 -9.78 -5.35 20.36
CA VAL A 317 -8.68 -4.38 20.55
C VAL A 317 -8.90 -3.13 19.71
N ALA A 318 -9.24 -3.29 18.42
CA ALA A 318 -9.50 -2.18 17.52
C ALA A 318 -10.70 -1.32 17.99
N MET A 319 -11.80 -1.95 18.38
CA MET A 319 -12.99 -1.26 18.92
C MET A 319 -12.64 -0.42 20.14
N LEU A 320 -11.86 -0.97 21.08
CA LEU A 320 -11.46 -0.25 22.28
C LEU A 320 -10.43 0.85 21.99
N LYS A 321 -9.48 0.60 21.07
CA LYS A 321 -8.42 1.56 20.73
C LYS A 321 -8.95 2.75 19.93
N TYR A 322 -9.82 2.50 18.97
CA TYR A 322 -10.32 3.51 18.02
C TYR A 322 -11.72 4.03 18.36
N GLY A 323 -12.37 3.51 19.42
CA GLY A 323 -13.71 3.92 19.83
C GLY A 323 -14.81 3.50 18.85
N ILE A 324 -14.66 2.33 18.22
CA ILE A 324 -15.63 1.77 17.27
C ILE A 324 -16.65 0.97 18.08
N ASP A 325 -17.93 1.24 17.87
CA ASP A 325 -19.05 0.67 18.63
C ASP A 325 -19.73 -0.52 17.97
N ASP A 326 -19.45 -0.79 16.69
CA ASP A 326 -20.07 -1.86 15.91
C ASP A 326 -19.01 -2.63 15.10
N ILE A 327 -18.87 -3.94 15.40
CA ILE A 327 -17.91 -4.84 14.76
C ILE A 327 -18.14 -4.98 13.24
N ARG A 328 -19.39 -4.83 12.78
CA ARG A 328 -19.75 -4.96 11.36
C ARG A 328 -19.08 -3.91 10.48
N ASN A 329 -18.69 -2.77 11.05
CA ASN A 329 -17.96 -1.71 10.33
C ASN A 329 -16.63 -2.22 9.73
N PHE A 330 -16.00 -3.20 10.33
CA PHE A 330 -14.76 -3.79 9.81
C PHE A 330 -14.98 -4.62 8.54
N TYR A 331 -16.19 -5.13 8.30
CA TYR A 331 -16.47 -6.10 7.24
C TYR A 331 -17.39 -5.58 6.12
N THR A 332 -18.03 -4.43 6.31
CA THR A 332 -18.92 -3.81 5.31
C THR A 332 -18.19 -3.13 4.15
N ASN A 333 -16.87 -2.95 4.27
CA ASN A 333 -16.02 -2.27 3.29
C ASN A 333 -16.52 -0.85 2.93
N ASP A 334 -17.09 -0.13 3.90
CA ASP A 334 -17.55 1.24 3.72
C ASP A 334 -16.34 2.19 3.63
N VAL A 335 -16.16 2.80 2.45
CA VAL A 335 -15.05 3.72 2.18
C VAL A 335 -15.04 4.92 3.15
N ARG A 336 -16.20 5.36 3.66
CA ARG A 336 -16.29 6.45 4.64
C ARG A 336 -15.67 6.05 5.97
N PHE A 337 -15.91 4.79 6.40
CA PHE A 337 -15.28 4.22 7.59
C PHE A 337 -13.78 4.06 7.39
N LEU A 338 -13.34 3.48 6.27
CA LEU A 338 -11.93 3.26 6.00
C LEU A 338 -11.13 4.56 5.94
N LYS A 339 -11.71 5.64 5.38
CA LYS A 339 -11.07 6.97 5.33
C LYS A 339 -10.78 7.60 6.70
N ILE A 340 -11.42 7.14 7.78
CA ILE A 340 -11.10 7.61 9.14
C ILE A 340 -9.64 7.31 9.47
N PHE A 341 -9.08 6.26 8.89
CA PHE A 341 -7.73 5.75 9.14
C PHE A 341 -6.68 6.31 8.15
N ASP A 342 -7.05 7.15 7.19
CA ASP A 342 -6.11 7.82 6.23
C ASP A 342 -5.08 8.74 6.92
N ARG A 343 -5.15 8.93 8.22
CA ARG A 343 -4.34 9.89 9.00
C ARG A 343 -3.27 9.23 9.86
N PHE A 344 -3.14 7.93 9.77
CA PHE A 344 -2.21 7.17 10.61
C PHE A 344 -0.98 6.73 9.79
N ASP A 345 -0.33 7.73 9.16
CA ASP A 345 1.02 7.60 8.60
C ASP A 345 2.07 7.76 9.71
#